data_188a4bf16e7f048ff07e89a074b2da7e
#
_entry.id   188a4bf16e7f048ff07e89a074b2da7e
#
_cell.length_a   1.000
_cell.length_b   1.000
_cell.length_c   1.000
_cell.angle_alpha   90.00
_cell.angle_beta   90.00
_cell.angle_gamma   90.00
#
_symmetry.space_group_name_H-M   'P 1'
#
loop_
_entity.id
_entity.type
_entity.pdbx_description
1 polymer ?
#
loop_
_entity_poly.entity_id
_entity_poly.type
_entity_poly.pdbx_seq_one_letter_code
_entity_poly.pdbx_strand_id
1 'polypeptide(L)'
;ALAKGIDDIAEMYKYNIVVANSDEDDEKEVAVVNTLFSKQVDGVIFMGYHLTEKIRSEFSRSRTPVVLAGTVDVEHQLPSVNIDYKNATADAVRHLLKRNKKIAFVSGPLVDDINGKVRLVGYKEALKEAGVNYSEGLVFESKYRYDDGYALAERLVSSKATAAIVTGDELAAGLLNG
;
A
#
# COMPACT_ATOMS: atom_id res chain seq x y z
N ALA A 1 -5.04 -9.43 -9.33
CA ALA A 1 -5.35 -8.60 -10.50
C ALA A 1 -4.07 -8.05 -11.15
N LEU A 2 -3.16 -7.39 -10.41
CA LEU A 2 -1.94 -6.76 -10.99
C LEU A 2 -1.02 -7.79 -11.66
N ALA A 3 -0.67 -8.88 -10.98
CA ALA A 3 0.19 -9.93 -11.54
C ALA A 3 -0.37 -10.51 -12.84
N LYS A 4 -1.70 -10.73 -12.92
CA LYS A 4 -2.33 -11.19 -14.17
C LYS A 4 -2.18 -10.16 -15.30
N GLY A 5 -2.38 -8.87 -15.02
CA GLY A 5 -2.19 -7.83 -16.04
C GLY A 5 -0.75 -7.73 -16.54
N ILE A 6 0.23 -7.95 -15.67
CA ILE A 6 1.64 -8.02 -16.05
C ILE A 6 1.88 -9.24 -16.94
N ASP A 7 1.33 -10.40 -16.57
CA ASP A 7 1.47 -11.66 -17.32
C ASP A 7 0.87 -11.54 -18.74
N ASP A 8 -0.35 -11.01 -18.84
CA ASP A 8 -1.01 -10.80 -20.13
C ASP A 8 -0.17 -9.91 -21.09
N ILE A 9 0.47 -8.87 -20.55
CA ILE A 9 1.35 -7.98 -21.35
C ILE A 9 2.69 -8.65 -21.67
N ALA A 10 3.28 -9.37 -20.72
CA ALA A 10 4.54 -10.08 -20.94
C ALA A 10 4.39 -11.14 -22.06
N GLU A 11 3.29 -11.89 -22.08
CA GLU A 11 2.99 -12.83 -23.14
C GLU A 11 2.92 -12.17 -24.53
N MET A 12 2.27 -11.00 -24.64
CA MET A 12 2.21 -10.24 -25.90
C MET A 12 3.60 -9.86 -26.42
N TYR A 13 4.54 -9.56 -25.53
CA TYR A 13 5.91 -9.20 -25.89
C TYR A 13 6.88 -10.37 -25.83
N LYS A 14 6.41 -11.60 -25.62
CA LYS A 14 7.17 -12.84 -25.54
C LYS A 14 8.23 -12.84 -24.42
N TYR A 15 7.91 -12.22 -23.30
CA TYR A 15 8.66 -12.34 -22.06
C TYR A 15 8.12 -13.47 -21.20
N ASN A 16 9.01 -14.16 -20.51
CA ASN A 16 8.65 -15.09 -19.44
C ASN A 16 8.67 -14.38 -18.10
N ILE A 17 7.69 -14.62 -17.25
CA ILE A 17 7.64 -14.07 -15.90
C ILE A 17 8.22 -15.06 -14.90
N VAL A 18 9.08 -14.55 -14.02
CA VAL A 18 9.55 -15.23 -12.82
C VAL A 18 8.98 -14.48 -11.62
N VAL A 19 8.09 -15.11 -10.87
CA VAL A 19 7.55 -14.52 -9.65
C VAL A 19 8.39 -14.98 -8.47
N ALA A 20 8.80 -14.04 -7.63
CA ALA A 20 9.51 -14.30 -6.39
C ALA A 20 8.86 -13.52 -5.25
N ASN A 21 8.79 -14.12 -4.06
CA ASN A 21 8.16 -13.55 -2.88
C ASN A 21 9.15 -13.48 -1.72
N SER A 22 9.20 -12.33 -1.07
CA SER A 22 10.05 -12.08 0.11
C SER A 22 9.31 -12.25 1.44
N ASP A 23 7.98 -12.45 1.42
CA ASP A 23 7.11 -12.59 2.60
C ASP A 23 7.24 -11.40 3.59
N GLU A 24 7.44 -10.18 3.06
CA GLU A 24 7.62 -8.94 3.85
C GLU A 24 8.88 -8.97 4.75
N ASP A 25 9.89 -9.77 4.40
CA ASP A 25 11.17 -9.86 5.11
C ASP A 25 12.26 -9.15 4.31
N ASP A 26 12.83 -8.08 4.86
CA ASP A 26 13.83 -7.24 4.20
C ASP A 26 15.11 -8.00 3.81
N GLU A 27 15.57 -8.94 4.63
CA GLU A 27 16.76 -9.73 4.33
C GLU A 27 16.50 -10.72 3.20
N LYS A 28 15.33 -11.35 3.23
CA LYS A 28 14.88 -12.26 2.17
C LYS A 28 14.64 -11.49 0.86
N GLU A 29 14.13 -10.27 0.94
CA GLU A 29 13.92 -9.42 -0.23
C GLU A 29 15.22 -9.12 -0.96
N VAL A 30 16.28 -8.75 -0.24
CA VAL A 30 17.64 -8.56 -0.79
C VAL A 30 18.13 -9.85 -1.45
N ALA A 31 17.98 -11.00 -0.79
CA ALA A 31 18.43 -12.29 -1.34
C ALA A 31 17.66 -12.67 -2.62
N VAL A 32 16.36 -12.40 -2.66
CA VAL A 32 15.51 -12.63 -3.85
C VAL A 32 15.96 -11.74 -5.01
N VAL A 33 16.15 -10.44 -4.77
CA VAL A 33 16.61 -9.49 -5.80
C VAL A 33 17.96 -9.93 -6.38
N ASN A 34 18.92 -10.28 -5.54
CA ASN A 34 20.22 -10.75 -5.97
C ASN A 34 20.15 -12.07 -6.76
N THR A 35 19.22 -12.94 -6.39
CA THR A 35 18.96 -14.17 -7.15
C THR A 35 18.44 -13.86 -8.56
N LEU A 36 17.51 -12.91 -8.70
CA LEU A 36 16.99 -12.50 -10.01
C LEU A 36 18.11 -11.89 -10.88
N PHE A 37 18.95 -11.00 -10.32
CA PHE A 37 20.08 -10.43 -11.03
C PHE A 37 21.10 -11.50 -11.46
N SER A 38 21.39 -12.47 -10.61
CA SER A 38 22.28 -13.60 -10.95
C SER A 38 21.71 -14.49 -12.06
N LYS A 39 20.40 -14.55 -12.20
CA LYS A 39 19.71 -15.24 -13.31
C LYS A 39 19.65 -14.43 -14.60
N GLN A 40 20.22 -13.21 -14.59
CA GLN A 40 20.28 -12.32 -15.75
C GLN A 40 18.88 -12.03 -16.35
N VAL A 41 17.89 -11.71 -15.49
CA VAL A 41 16.60 -11.26 -15.97
C VAL A 41 16.72 -9.96 -16.75
N ASP A 42 15.87 -9.77 -17.76
CA ASP A 42 15.88 -8.58 -18.62
C ASP A 42 15.38 -7.30 -17.88
N GLY A 43 14.57 -7.48 -16.84
CA GLY A 43 14.06 -6.39 -16.00
C GLY A 43 13.41 -6.89 -14.74
N VAL A 44 13.19 -5.99 -13.78
CA VAL A 44 12.50 -6.29 -12.51
C VAL A 44 11.32 -5.33 -12.34
N ILE A 45 10.15 -5.87 -12.05
CA ILE A 45 9.01 -5.12 -11.53
C ILE A 45 8.95 -5.38 -10.03
N PHE A 46 9.28 -4.36 -9.24
CA PHE A 46 9.31 -4.45 -7.78
C PHE A 46 7.98 -3.99 -7.20
N MET A 47 7.37 -4.84 -6.38
CA MET A 47 6.08 -4.60 -5.72
C MET A 47 6.24 -4.74 -4.21
N GLY A 48 7.03 -3.87 -3.58
CA GLY A 48 7.21 -3.81 -2.14
C GLY A 48 6.31 -2.77 -1.47
N TYR A 49 6.12 -2.88 -0.17
CA TYR A 49 5.41 -1.85 0.60
C TYR A 49 6.24 -0.57 0.76
N HIS A 50 7.55 -0.70 0.82
CA HIS A 50 8.50 0.41 0.93
C HIS A 50 9.82 0.04 0.25
N LEU A 51 10.55 1.04 -0.17
CA LEU A 51 11.87 0.88 -0.77
C LEU A 51 12.94 1.12 0.30
N THR A 52 13.52 0.03 0.83
CA THR A 52 14.59 0.14 1.82
C THR A 52 15.90 0.61 1.18
N GLU A 53 16.79 1.22 1.98
CA GLU A 53 18.12 1.63 1.50
C GLU A 53 18.95 0.43 1.00
N LYS A 54 18.78 -0.75 1.62
CA LYS A 54 19.44 -1.98 1.18
C LYS A 54 19.02 -2.34 -0.25
N ILE A 55 17.71 -2.38 -0.52
CA ILE A 55 17.16 -2.71 -1.84
C ILE A 55 17.54 -1.63 -2.87
N ARG A 56 17.44 -0.35 -2.49
CA ARG A 56 17.91 0.76 -3.35
C ARG A 56 19.35 0.58 -3.77
N SER A 57 20.23 0.22 -2.82
CA SER A 57 21.64 -0.03 -3.09
C SER A 57 21.84 -1.18 -4.09
N GLU A 58 21.09 -2.27 -3.95
CA GLU A 58 21.17 -3.41 -4.88
C GLU A 58 20.70 -3.00 -6.30
N PHE A 59 19.59 -2.26 -6.39
CA PHE A 59 19.12 -1.74 -7.68
C PHE A 59 20.14 -0.81 -8.35
N SER A 60 20.78 0.07 -7.57
CA SER A 60 21.80 1.00 -8.09
C SER A 60 23.07 0.32 -8.58
N ARG A 61 23.40 -0.87 -8.06
CA ARG A 61 24.56 -1.66 -8.48
C ARG A 61 24.29 -2.51 -9.72
N SER A 62 23.02 -2.78 -9.99
CA SER A 62 22.61 -3.59 -11.13
C SER A 62 22.51 -2.75 -12.41
N ARG A 63 22.77 -3.38 -13.55
CA ARG A 63 22.46 -2.82 -14.87
C ARG A 63 21.04 -3.23 -15.34
N THR A 64 20.40 -4.15 -14.64
CA THR A 64 19.04 -4.60 -14.95
C THR A 64 18.06 -3.47 -14.66
N PRO A 65 17.24 -3.05 -15.61
CA PRO A 65 16.24 -2.02 -15.38
C PRO A 65 15.22 -2.46 -14.35
N VAL A 66 14.84 -1.53 -13.46
CA VAL A 66 13.88 -1.76 -12.39
C VAL A 66 12.75 -0.74 -12.51
N VAL A 67 11.51 -1.19 -12.37
CA VAL A 67 10.31 -0.34 -12.28
C VAL A 67 9.58 -0.68 -10.98
N LEU A 68 9.21 0.34 -10.22
CA LEU A 68 8.42 0.18 -9.01
C LEU A 68 6.93 0.16 -9.36
N ALA A 69 6.17 -0.76 -8.77
CA ALA A 69 4.73 -0.83 -8.92
C ALA A 69 4.04 -0.83 -7.55
N GLY A 70 3.25 0.20 -7.26
CA GLY A 70 2.62 0.38 -5.95
C GLY A 70 3.56 0.89 -4.85
N THR A 71 4.80 1.22 -5.21
CA THR A 71 5.83 1.76 -4.32
C THR A 71 6.44 3.00 -4.97
N VAL A 72 6.91 3.95 -4.18
CA VAL A 72 7.52 5.21 -4.67
C VAL A 72 8.96 5.30 -4.19
N ASP A 73 9.85 5.68 -5.09
CA ASP A 73 11.18 6.12 -4.74
C ASP A 73 11.14 7.62 -4.38
N VAL A 74 11.34 7.94 -3.11
CA VAL A 74 11.33 9.32 -2.60
C VAL A 74 12.48 10.18 -3.19
N GLU A 75 13.54 9.55 -3.68
CA GLU A 75 14.65 10.24 -4.36
C GLU A 75 14.41 10.38 -5.88
N HIS A 76 13.31 9.84 -6.39
CA HIS A 76 12.93 9.93 -7.80
C HIS A 76 13.98 9.40 -8.80
N GLN A 77 14.82 8.44 -8.38
CA GLN A 77 15.83 7.83 -9.24
C GLN A 77 15.29 6.64 -10.03
N LEU A 78 14.26 5.96 -9.51
CA LEU A 78 13.63 4.80 -10.12
C LEU A 78 12.26 5.17 -10.70
N PRO A 79 11.94 4.72 -11.92
CA PRO A 79 10.61 4.89 -12.48
C PRO A 79 9.58 4.11 -11.67
N SER A 80 8.39 4.68 -11.51
CA SER A 80 7.31 4.05 -10.78
C SER A 80 5.96 4.17 -11.49
N VAL A 81 5.12 3.15 -11.31
CA VAL A 81 3.72 3.15 -11.74
C VAL A 81 2.85 3.03 -10.49
N ASN A 82 2.05 4.03 -10.24
CA ASN A 82 1.25 4.14 -9.02
C ASN A 82 -0.17 4.61 -9.31
N ILE A 83 -1.06 4.34 -8.35
CA ILE A 83 -2.37 4.97 -8.25
C ILE A 83 -2.22 6.27 -7.47
N ASP A 84 -3.01 7.28 -7.79
CA ASP A 84 -3.13 8.47 -6.96
C ASP A 84 -3.96 8.14 -5.70
N TYR A 85 -3.30 7.49 -4.75
CA TYR A 85 -3.93 7.04 -3.50
C TYR A 85 -4.48 8.18 -2.66
N LYS A 86 -3.89 9.37 -2.75
CA LYS A 86 -4.37 10.56 -2.05
C LYS A 86 -5.76 10.96 -2.55
N ASN A 87 -5.89 11.20 -3.84
CA ASN A 87 -7.15 11.60 -4.44
C ASN A 87 -8.19 10.48 -4.39
N ALA A 88 -7.81 9.24 -4.65
CA ALA A 88 -8.72 8.10 -4.52
C ALA A 88 -9.31 7.97 -3.11
N THR A 89 -8.48 8.16 -2.07
CA THR A 89 -8.96 8.15 -0.69
C THR A 89 -9.84 9.35 -0.39
N ALA A 90 -9.46 10.55 -0.84
CA ALA A 90 -10.27 11.74 -0.66
C ALA A 90 -11.66 11.59 -1.29
N ASP A 91 -11.76 11.01 -2.49
CA ASP A 91 -13.04 10.76 -3.17
C ASP A 91 -13.91 9.76 -2.40
N ALA A 92 -13.31 8.68 -1.88
CA ALA A 92 -14.02 7.72 -1.06
C ALA A 92 -14.55 8.36 0.24
N VAL A 93 -13.75 9.18 0.90
CA VAL A 93 -14.14 9.92 2.11
C VAL A 93 -15.24 10.94 1.79
N ARG A 94 -15.12 11.71 0.71
CA ARG A 94 -16.19 12.63 0.25
C ARG A 94 -17.50 11.89 -0.01
N HIS A 95 -17.43 10.68 -0.58
CA HIS A 95 -18.60 9.85 -0.77
C HIS A 95 -19.28 9.48 0.57
N LEU A 96 -18.49 9.03 1.54
CA LEU A 96 -18.99 8.68 2.88
C LEU A 96 -19.55 9.89 3.62
N LEU A 97 -18.95 11.06 3.49
CA LEU A 97 -19.36 12.32 4.14
C LEU A 97 -20.76 12.79 3.72
N LYS A 98 -21.29 12.31 2.59
CA LYS A 98 -22.67 12.62 2.18
C LYS A 98 -23.72 12.11 3.18
N ARG A 99 -23.40 11.07 3.95
CA ARG A 99 -24.34 10.41 4.90
C ARG A 99 -23.76 10.26 6.30
N ASN A 100 -22.48 10.49 6.49
CA ASN A 100 -21.75 10.24 7.74
C ASN A 100 -20.96 11.47 8.14
N LYS A 101 -20.95 11.81 9.43
CA LYS A 101 -20.13 12.92 9.96
C LYS A 101 -18.92 12.43 10.75
N LYS A 102 -18.89 11.15 11.12
CA LYS A 102 -17.84 10.57 11.95
C LYS A 102 -17.28 9.33 11.25
N ILE A 103 -16.24 9.54 10.48
CA ILE A 103 -15.59 8.51 9.66
C ILE A 103 -14.27 8.12 10.31
N ALA A 104 -14.04 6.82 10.53
CA ALA A 104 -12.76 6.31 10.95
C ALA A 104 -11.85 6.05 9.74
N PHE A 105 -10.55 6.17 9.96
CA PHE A 105 -9.51 5.76 9.02
C PHE A 105 -8.74 4.60 9.63
N VAL A 106 -8.69 3.45 8.96
CA VAL A 106 -8.02 2.24 9.40
C VAL A 106 -6.98 1.83 8.37
N SER A 107 -5.73 1.73 8.78
CA SER A 107 -4.60 1.48 7.87
C SER A 107 -3.57 0.54 8.48
N GLY A 108 -2.70 0.00 7.66
CA GLY A 108 -1.41 -0.53 8.07
C GLY A 108 -0.48 0.56 8.60
N PRO A 109 0.81 0.24 8.82
CA PRO A 109 1.78 1.17 9.41
C PRO A 109 1.81 2.52 8.70
N LEU A 110 1.70 3.60 9.46
CA LEU A 110 1.67 4.97 8.92
C LEU A 110 3.07 5.60 8.82
N VAL A 111 4.05 5.10 9.61
CA VAL A 111 5.36 5.72 9.70
C VAL A 111 6.19 5.44 8.44
N ASP A 112 6.24 4.18 8.00
CA ASP A 112 7.09 3.72 6.90
C ASP A 112 6.31 3.38 5.63
N ASP A 113 4.99 3.30 5.73
CA ASP A 113 4.11 3.03 4.59
C ASP A 113 3.77 4.33 3.86
N ILE A 114 4.43 4.54 2.72
CA ILE A 114 4.15 5.68 1.85
C ILE A 114 2.67 5.68 1.44
N ASN A 115 2.11 4.52 1.17
CA ASN A 115 0.70 4.40 0.79
C ASN A 115 -0.22 4.77 1.96
N GLY A 116 0.08 4.35 3.18
CA GLY A 116 -0.68 4.71 4.38
C GLY A 116 -0.63 6.21 4.64
N LYS A 117 0.56 6.83 4.60
CA LYS A 117 0.70 8.30 4.75
C LYS A 117 -0.07 9.08 3.68
N VAL A 118 0.08 8.69 2.42
CA VAL A 118 -0.56 9.38 1.29
C VAL A 118 -2.08 9.28 1.38
N ARG A 119 -2.61 8.12 1.74
CA ARG A 119 -4.05 7.94 1.96
C ARG A 119 -4.56 8.74 3.15
N LEU A 120 -3.80 8.80 4.25
CA LEU A 120 -4.15 9.63 5.41
C LEU A 120 -4.21 11.12 5.06
N VAL A 121 -3.33 11.58 4.17
CA VAL A 121 -3.40 12.97 3.65
C VAL A 121 -4.71 13.19 2.91
N GLY A 122 -5.10 12.29 2.01
CA GLY A 122 -6.39 12.37 1.30
C GLY A 122 -7.59 12.37 2.23
N TYR A 123 -7.57 11.52 3.28
CA TYR A 123 -8.61 11.51 4.31
C TYR A 123 -8.71 12.87 5.03
N LYS A 124 -7.58 13.43 5.47
CA LYS A 124 -7.54 14.73 6.17
C LYS A 124 -8.04 15.87 5.28
N GLU A 125 -7.64 15.88 4.01
CA GLU A 125 -8.08 16.91 3.05
C GLU A 125 -9.60 16.86 2.85
N ALA A 126 -10.17 15.68 2.61
CA ALA A 126 -11.62 15.54 2.43
C ALA A 126 -12.43 15.97 3.67
N LEU A 127 -11.94 15.67 4.87
CA LEU A 127 -12.56 16.18 6.11
C LEU A 127 -12.51 17.70 6.18
N LYS A 128 -11.35 18.29 5.90
CA LYS A 128 -11.14 19.75 5.90
C LYS A 128 -12.05 20.46 4.91
N GLU A 129 -12.15 19.96 3.69
CA GLU A 129 -13.04 20.49 2.64
C GLU A 129 -14.51 20.46 3.07
N ALA A 130 -14.94 19.43 3.80
CA ALA A 130 -16.28 19.29 4.31
C ALA A 130 -16.54 20.03 5.65
N GLY A 131 -15.55 20.76 6.17
CA GLY A 131 -15.67 21.44 7.47
C GLY A 131 -15.75 20.49 8.66
N VAL A 132 -15.31 19.25 8.53
CA VAL A 132 -15.30 18.24 9.60
C VAL A 132 -13.92 18.24 10.28
N ASN A 133 -13.92 18.35 11.61
CA ASN A 133 -12.68 18.33 12.37
C ASN A 133 -12.01 16.95 12.34
N TYR A 134 -10.72 16.95 12.03
CA TYR A 134 -9.88 15.77 12.17
C TYR A 134 -9.72 15.37 13.63
N SER A 135 -9.73 14.08 13.93
CA SER A 135 -9.49 13.53 15.26
C SER A 135 -8.55 12.33 15.17
N GLU A 136 -7.45 12.37 15.91
CA GLU A 136 -6.52 11.22 16.02
C GLU A 136 -7.20 9.97 16.60
N GLY A 137 -8.18 10.15 17.49
CA GLY A 137 -8.97 9.03 18.03
C GLY A 137 -9.84 8.29 17.01
N LEU A 138 -9.89 8.76 15.76
CA LEU A 138 -10.55 8.08 14.63
C LEU A 138 -9.54 7.49 13.63
N VAL A 139 -8.24 7.53 13.93
CA VAL A 139 -7.19 6.90 13.13
C VAL A 139 -6.71 5.65 13.86
N PHE A 140 -6.82 4.53 13.18
CA PHE A 140 -6.44 3.22 13.70
C PHE A 140 -5.32 2.66 12.84
N GLU A 141 -4.17 2.50 13.44
CA GLU A 141 -3.01 1.86 12.81
C GLU A 141 -2.92 0.40 13.23
N SER A 142 -2.59 -0.48 12.30
CA SER A 142 -2.49 -1.93 12.50
C SER A 142 -1.52 -2.55 11.48
N LYS A 143 -1.64 -3.86 11.25
CA LYS A 143 -1.04 -4.56 10.10
C LYS A 143 -2.14 -4.92 9.10
N TYR A 144 -1.75 -5.32 7.88
CA TYR A 144 -2.69 -5.68 6.82
C TYR A 144 -3.19 -7.13 6.91
N ARG A 145 -3.42 -7.65 8.13
CA ARG A 145 -3.84 -9.03 8.36
C ARG A 145 -5.26 -9.10 8.88
N TYR A 146 -5.92 -10.23 8.59
CA TYR A 146 -7.27 -10.51 9.08
C TYR A 146 -7.39 -10.44 10.61
N ASP A 147 -6.47 -11.14 11.33
CA ASP A 147 -6.52 -11.20 12.80
C ASP A 147 -6.32 -9.83 13.45
N ASP A 148 -5.50 -8.97 12.86
CA ASP A 148 -5.29 -7.61 13.33
C ASP A 148 -6.56 -6.77 13.14
N GLY A 149 -7.29 -6.97 12.04
CA GLY A 149 -8.60 -6.34 11.81
C GLY A 149 -9.64 -6.81 12.82
N TYR A 150 -9.72 -8.11 13.05
CA TYR A 150 -10.60 -8.70 14.03
C TYR A 150 -10.38 -8.11 15.43
N ALA A 151 -9.13 -8.03 15.85
CA ALA A 151 -8.75 -7.46 17.16
C ALA A 151 -9.07 -5.94 17.30
N LEU A 152 -9.14 -5.21 16.18
CA LEU A 152 -9.48 -3.79 16.17
C LEU A 152 -10.99 -3.50 16.26
N ALA A 153 -11.85 -4.47 15.96
CA ALA A 153 -13.27 -4.25 15.77
C ALA A 153 -13.94 -3.60 16.99
N GLU A 154 -13.70 -4.12 18.20
CA GLU A 154 -14.25 -3.56 19.44
C GLU A 154 -13.82 -2.10 19.66
N ARG A 155 -12.57 -1.76 19.38
CA ARG A 155 -12.06 -0.38 19.49
C ARG A 155 -12.72 0.55 18.46
N LEU A 156 -12.94 0.06 17.24
CA LEU A 156 -13.61 0.80 16.19
C LEU A 156 -15.07 1.10 16.59
N VAL A 157 -15.79 0.09 17.06
CA VAL A 157 -17.18 0.25 17.56
C VAL A 157 -17.22 1.24 18.72
N SER A 158 -16.31 1.13 19.69
CA SER A 158 -16.20 2.02 20.84
C SER A 158 -15.93 3.48 20.45
N SER A 159 -15.31 3.72 19.30
CA SER A 159 -15.07 5.08 18.78
C SER A 159 -16.36 5.79 18.36
N LYS A 160 -17.47 5.05 18.20
CA LYS A 160 -18.74 5.55 17.66
C LYS A 160 -18.61 6.17 16.27
N ALA A 161 -17.66 5.72 15.45
CA ALA A 161 -17.62 6.04 14.04
C ALA A 161 -18.86 5.46 13.35
N THR A 162 -19.40 6.20 12.38
CA THR A 162 -20.60 5.77 11.62
C THR A 162 -20.23 5.16 10.27
N ALA A 163 -18.98 5.32 9.87
CA ALA A 163 -18.38 4.70 8.69
C ALA A 163 -16.88 4.60 8.90
N ALA A 164 -16.22 3.75 8.11
CA ALA A 164 -14.76 3.63 8.10
C ALA A 164 -14.22 3.51 6.67
N ILE A 165 -13.05 4.11 6.44
CA ILE A 165 -12.18 3.81 5.31
C ILE A 165 -11.14 2.83 5.82
N VAL A 166 -11.01 1.68 5.16
CA VAL A 166 -10.03 0.65 5.48
C VAL A 166 -9.11 0.45 4.28
N THR A 167 -7.81 0.51 4.47
CA THR A 167 -6.83 0.54 3.37
C THR A 167 -6.34 -0.83 2.91
N GLY A 168 -6.87 -1.92 3.46
CA GLY A 168 -6.53 -3.30 3.09
C GLY A 168 -7.72 -4.24 3.18
N ASP A 169 -7.86 -5.15 2.21
CA ASP A 169 -9.00 -6.06 2.10
C ASP A 169 -9.06 -7.07 3.25
N GLU A 170 -7.93 -7.69 3.60
CA GLU A 170 -7.87 -8.63 4.73
C GLU A 170 -8.17 -7.96 6.06
N LEU A 171 -7.62 -6.76 6.26
CA LEU A 171 -7.89 -5.93 7.43
C LEU A 171 -9.39 -5.59 7.53
N ALA A 172 -10.01 -5.25 6.40
CA ALA A 172 -11.43 -4.96 6.33
C ALA A 172 -12.29 -6.20 6.62
N ALA A 173 -11.91 -7.36 6.07
CA ALA A 173 -12.61 -8.61 6.34
C ALA A 173 -12.54 -8.99 7.83
N GLY A 174 -11.38 -8.82 8.47
CA GLY A 174 -11.22 -9.01 9.90
C GLY A 174 -12.13 -8.09 10.72
N LEU A 175 -12.16 -6.79 10.41
CA LEU A 175 -13.02 -5.80 11.06
C LEU A 175 -14.52 -6.12 10.97
N LEU A 176 -14.97 -6.67 9.84
CA LEU A 176 -16.37 -7.01 9.63
C LEU A 176 -16.81 -8.26 10.43
N ASN A 177 -15.88 -9.12 10.81
CA ASN A 177 -16.16 -10.36 11.53
C ASN A 177 -15.86 -10.28 13.03
N GLY A 178 -15.19 -9.26 13.51
CA GLY A 178 -14.93 -8.98 14.94
C GLY A 178 -15.99 -8.07 15.54
#